data_6d114e1f42d6dd3acaacf1e3064de169
#
_entry.id   6d114e1f42d6dd3acaacf1e3064de169
#
_cell.length_a   1.000
_cell.length_b   1.000
_cell.length_c   1.000
_cell.angle_alpha   90.00
_cell.angle_beta   90.00
_cell.angle_gamma   90.00
#
_symmetry.space_group_name_H-M   'P 1'
#
loop_
_entity.id
_entity.type
_entity.pdbx_description
1 polymer ?
#
loop_
_entity_poly.entity_id
_entity_poly.type
_entity_poly.pdbx_seq_one_letter_code
_entity_poly.pdbx_strand_id
1 'polypeptide(L)'
;MARFTRIEVALAMKATGMVPVFYHKDVELCKQIVKACYDGGARVFEFTNRGDNAHEVFNELNKWAATQAPEMILGIGSVIDTGTTSIYIQNGANFVVSPILNPEMAKVCNRRKIAWSPGCGSLTEISYAEELG
;
A
#
# COMPACT_ATOMS: atom_id res chain seq x y z
N MET A 1 -5.18 -11.19 5.24
CA MET A 1 -4.69 -10.21 6.23
C MET A 1 -3.28 -9.79 5.80
N ALA A 2 -2.88 -8.56 6.12
CA ALA A 2 -1.52 -8.07 5.89
C ALA A 2 -0.47 -9.04 6.48
N ARG A 3 0.64 -9.20 5.77
CA ARG A 3 1.75 -10.07 6.20
C ARG A 3 2.69 -9.39 7.21
N PHE A 4 2.71 -8.06 7.18
CA PHE A 4 3.58 -7.24 8.00
C PHE A 4 2.76 -6.35 8.94
N THR A 5 3.29 -6.12 10.12
CA THR A 5 2.70 -5.21 11.10
C THR A 5 2.93 -3.75 10.68
N ARG A 6 2.13 -2.83 11.22
CA ARG A 6 2.31 -1.38 10.99
C ARG A 6 3.72 -0.90 11.33
N ILE A 7 4.32 -1.44 12.38
CA ILE A 7 5.69 -1.08 12.81
C ILE A 7 6.72 -1.57 11.79
N GLU A 8 6.61 -2.81 11.33
CA GLU A 8 7.50 -3.36 10.30
C GLU A 8 7.42 -2.56 9.00
N VAL A 9 6.22 -2.16 8.59
CA VAL A 9 6.03 -1.28 7.42
C VAL A 9 6.77 0.05 7.60
N ALA A 10 6.57 0.73 8.73
CA ALA A 10 7.21 2.02 9.01
C ALA A 10 8.74 1.90 9.07
N LEU A 11 9.27 0.86 9.71
CA LEU A 11 10.71 0.61 9.79
C LEU A 11 11.30 0.29 8.41
N ALA A 12 10.62 -0.49 7.59
CA ALA A 12 11.06 -0.80 6.23
C ALA A 12 11.05 0.45 5.34
N MET A 13 10.02 1.29 5.40
CA MET A 13 9.97 2.58 4.69
C MET A 13 11.15 3.47 5.09
N LYS A 14 11.44 3.59 6.39
CA LYS A 14 12.57 4.35 6.89
C LYS A 14 13.92 3.80 6.41
N ALA A 15 14.09 2.49 6.47
CA ALA A 15 15.35 1.83 6.09
C ALA A 15 15.61 1.91 4.58
N THR A 16 14.57 1.73 3.76
CA THR A 16 14.69 1.77 2.29
C THR A 16 14.80 3.19 1.77
N GLY A 17 14.14 4.17 2.39
CA GLY A 17 14.11 5.58 1.99
C GLY A 17 13.40 5.84 0.65
N MET A 18 12.80 4.84 0.05
CA MET A 18 12.13 4.90 -1.25
C MET A 18 10.97 3.91 -1.32
N VAL A 19 9.87 4.32 -1.93
CA VAL A 19 8.73 3.47 -2.24
C VAL A 19 8.45 3.59 -3.75
N PRO A 20 8.86 2.62 -4.58
CA PRO A 20 8.48 2.59 -5.99
C PRO A 20 6.96 2.52 -6.14
N VAL A 21 6.41 3.27 -7.10
CA VAL A 21 4.97 3.35 -7.37
C VAL A 21 4.72 2.89 -8.80
N PHE A 22 3.80 1.94 -8.99
CA PHE A 22 3.52 1.40 -10.32
C PHE A 22 2.10 0.86 -10.43
N TYR A 23 1.56 0.90 -11.64
CA TYR A 23 0.32 0.23 -12.03
C TYR A 23 0.42 -0.30 -13.46
N HIS A 24 -0.05 -1.50 -13.67
CA HIS A 24 -0.36 -2.03 -15.00
C HIS A 24 -1.49 -3.07 -14.87
N LYS A 25 -2.30 -3.22 -15.94
CA LYS A 25 -3.39 -4.19 -15.97
C LYS A 25 -2.93 -5.65 -16.13
N ASP A 26 -1.75 -5.83 -16.71
CA ASP A 26 -1.13 -7.15 -16.90
C ASP A 26 -0.34 -7.52 -15.63
N VAL A 27 -0.81 -8.55 -14.96
CA VAL A 27 -0.21 -9.03 -13.71
C VAL A 27 1.20 -9.61 -13.91
N GLU A 28 1.49 -10.21 -15.06
CA GLU A 28 2.81 -10.76 -15.33
C GLU A 28 3.87 -9.66 -15.46
N LEU A 29 3.51 -8.55 -16.10
CA LEU A 29 4.37 -7.37 -16.13
C LEU A 29 4.55 -6.79 -14.71
N CYS A 30 3.49 -6.73 -13.91
CA CYS A 30 3.59 -6.27 -12.52
C CYS A 30 4.55 -7.15 -11.70
N LYS A 31 4.47 -8.48 -11.85
CA LYS A 31 5.39 -9.42 -11.19
C LYS A 31 6.85 -9.18 -11.59
N GLN A 32 7.11 -8.94 -12.87
CA GLN A 32 8.47 -8.63 -13.37
C GLN A 32 9.01 -7.34 -12.77
N ILE A 33 8.20 -6.28 -12.73
CA ILE A 33 8.61 -4.98 -12.17
C ILE A 33 8.86 -5.09 -10.66
N VAL A 34 7.95 -5.73 -9.92
CA VAL A 34 8.14 -5.95 -8.47
C VAL A 34 9.39 -6.79 -8.20
N LYS A 35 9.62 -7.83 -9.02
CA LYS A 35 10.83 -8.67 -8.89
C LYS A 35 12.11 -7.88 -9.16
N ALA A 36 12.13 -7.06 -10.19
CA ALA A 36 13.28 -6.21 -10.49
C ALA A 36 13.58 -5.22 -9.36
N CYS A 37 12.53 -4.58 -8.79
CA CYS A 37 12.68 -3.71 -7.63
C CYS A 37 13.20 -4.48 -6.40
N TYR A 38 12.67 -5.68 -6.15
CA TYR A 38 13.10 -6.54 -5.06
C TYR A 38 14.57 -6.95 -5.17
N ASP A 39 14.99 -7.38 -6.36
CA ASP A 39 16.37 -7.77 -6.65
C ASP A 39 17.32 -6.57 -6.55
N GLY A 40 16.83 -5.36 -6.88
CA GLY A 40 17.53 -4.10 -6.70
C GLY A 40 17.61 -3.61 -5.25
N GLY A 41 17.01 -4.33 -4.29
CA GLY A 41 17.09 -4.02 -2.86
C GLY A 41 15.87 -3.28 -2.31
N ALA A 42 14.84 -2.95 -3.11
CA ALA A 42 13.62 -2.39 -2.59
C ALA A 42 12.88 -3.39 -1.70
N ARG A 43 12.31 -2.92 -0.59
CA ARG A 43 11.54 -3.75 0.35
C ARG A 43 10.12 -3.24 0.56
N VAL A 44 9.78 -2.09 0.00
CA VAL A 44 8.44 -1.52 0.02
C VAL A 44 8.05 -1.15 -1.41
N PHE A 45 6.80 -1.40 -1.78
CA PHE A 45 6.30 -1.12 -3.13
C PHE A 45 4.82 -0.73 -3.08
N GLU A 46 4.46 0.34 -3.77
CA GLU A 46 3.08 0.81 -3.89
C GLU A 46 2.52 0.42 -5.26
N PHE A 47 1.56 -0.48 -5.28
CA PHE A 47 0.67 -0.67 -6.42
C PHE A 47 -0.44 0.38 -6.36
N THR A 48 -0.95 0.87 -7.50
CA THR A 48 -1.97 1.92 -7.48
C THR A 48 -3.30 1.48 -8.07
N ASN A 49 -4.39 1.93 -7.45
CA ASN A 49 -5.76 1.69 -7.87
C ASN A 49 -6.17 2.64 -9.01
N ARG A 50 -5.56 2.46 -10.20
CA ARG A 50 -5.75 3.37 -11.36
C ARG A 50 -6.49 2.76 -12.54
N GLY A 51 -6.98 1.55 -12.45
CA GLY A 51 -7.69 0.88 -13.55
C GLY A 51 -8.80 -0.01 -13.06
N ASP A 52 -9.68 -0.35 -13.98
CA ASP A 52 -10.75 -1.30 -13.74
C ASP A 52 -10.16 -2.65 -13.29
N ASN A 53 -10.80 -3.27 -12.29
CA ASN A 53 -10.37 -4.54 -11.72
C ASN A 53 -8.93 -4.55 -11.14
N ALA A 54 -8.35 -3.38 -10.82
CA ALA A 54 -7.01 -3.28 -10.24
C ALA A 54 -6.86 -4.12 -8.96
N HIS A 55 -7.94 -4.33 -8.21
CA HIS A 55 -7.95 -5.16 -7.00
C HIS A 55 -7.72 -6.65 -7.27
N GLU A 56 -8.11 -7.15 -8.45
CA GLU A 56 -7.84 -8.53 -8.85
C GLU A 56 -6.35 -8.71 -9.17
N VAL A 57 -5.78 -7.77 -9.93
CA VAL A 57 -4.34 -7.74 -10.24
C VAL A 57 -3.52 -7.66 -8.96
N PHE A 58 -3.90 -6.78 -8.02
CA PHE A 58 -3.24 -6.65 -6.73
C PHE A 58 -3.30 -7.95 -5.91
N ASN A 59 -4.47 -8.60 -5.87
CA ASN A 59 -4.64 -9.86 -5.14
C ASN A 59 -3.71 -10.95 -5.65
N GLU A 60 -3.60 -11.09 -6.97
CA GLU A 60 -2.71 -12.07 -7.58
C GLU A 60 -1.23 -11.72 -7.36
N LEU A 61 -0.87 -10.45 -7.56
CA LEU A 61 0.47 -9.95 -7.32
C LEU A 61 0.90 -10.17 -5.86
N ASN A 62 0.02 -9.91 -4.90
CA ASN A 62 0.33 -10.08 -3.48
C ASN A 62 0.50 -11.55 -3.08
N LYS A 63 -0.29 -12.46 -3.67
CA LYS A 63 -0.11 -13.92 -3.49
C LYS A 63 1.23 -14.39 -4.05
N TRP A 64 1.58 -13.95 -5.25
CA TRP A 64 2.87 -14.25 -5.87
C TRP A 64 4.04 -13.71 -5.04
N ALA A 65 3.98 -12.46 -4.59
CA ALA A 65 5.02 -11.83 -3.80
C ALA A 65 5.26 -12.55 -2.46
N ALA A 66 4.24 -13.18 -1.89
CA ALA A 66 4.38 -13.94 -0.65
C ALA A 66 5.38 -15.09 -0.76
N THR A 67 5.61 -15.63 -1.97
CA THR A 67 6.54 -16.75 -2.23
C THR A 67 7.79 -16.34 -2.98
N GLN A 68 7.69 -15.40 -3.93
CA GLN A 68 8.78 -15.04 -4.84
C GLN A 68 9.57 -13.79 -4.42
N ALA A 69 8.98 -12.98 -3.54
CA ALA A 69 9.59 -11.79 -2.95
C ALA A 69 9.13 -11.65 -1.48
N PRO A 70 9.46 -12.61 -0.61
CA PRO A 70 8.84 -12.74 0.71
C PRO A 70 9.07 -11.54 1.64
N GLU A 71 10.12 -10.77 1.46
CA GLU A 71 10.41 -9.56 2.23
C GLU A 71 9.80 -8.30 1.60
N MET A 72 9.20 -8.39 0.41
CA MET A 72 8.55 -7.24 -0.22
C MET A 72 7.22 -6.91 0.48
N ILE A 73 7.12 -5.70 0.96
CA ILE A 73 5.93 -5.12 1.57
C ILE A 73 5.13 -4.43 0.48
N LEU A 74 4.04 -5.05 0.02
CA LEU A 74 3.14 -4.46 -0.95
C LEU A 74 2.05 -3.64 -0.25
N GLY A 75 1.86 -2.41 -0.70
CA GLY A 75 0.76 -1.55 -0.33
C GLY A 75 -0.01 -1.08 -1.55
N ILE A 76 -1.04 -0.32 -1.29
CA ILE A 76 -1.94 0.22 -2.31
C ILE A 76 -2.04 1.72 -2.23
N GLY A 77 -1.95 2.41 -3.37
CA GLY A 77 -2.19 3.84 -3.49
C GLY A 77 -3.39 4.19 -4.37
N SER A 78 -3.67 5.47 -4.46
CA SER A 78 -4.83 6.00 -5.19
C SER A 78 -6.18 5.51 -4.66
N VAL A 79 -6.27 5.25 -3.37
CA VAL A 79 -7.51 4.85 -2.69
C VAL A 79 -8.16 6.09 -2.08
N ILE A 80 -9.46 6.27 -2.30
CA ILE A 80 -10.17 7.50 -1.91
C ILE A 80 -11.34 7.30 -0.95
N ASP A 81 -11.73 6.05 -0.69
CA ASP A 81 -12.91 5.71 0.13
C ASP A 81 -12.70 4.46 0.99
N THR A 82 -13.60 4.28 1.96
CA THR A 82 -13.55 3.19 2.94
C THR A 82 -13.86 1.82 2.36
N GLY A 83 -14.73 1.77 1.35
CA GLY A 83 -15.12 0.51 0.69
C GLY A 83 -13.94 -0.08 -0.05
N THR A 84 -13.31 0.72 -0.91
CA THR A 84 -12.10 0.36 -1.63
C THR A 84 -10.95 0.02 -0.67
N THR A 85 -10.76 0.81 0.40
CA THR A 85 -9.78 0.52 1.46
C THR A 85 -10.00 -0.89 2.03
N SER A 86 -11.23 -1.24 2.35
CA SER A 86 -11.57 -2.55 2.94
C SER A 86 -11.28 -3.71 1.99
N ILE A 87 -11.57 -3.54 0.68
CA ILE A 87 -11.28 -4.55 -0.36
C ILE A 87 -9.77 -4.83 -0.42
N TYR A 88 -8.94 -3.78 -0.50
CA TYR A 88 -7.50 -3.97 -0.58
C TYR A 88 -6.88 -4.52 0.69
N ILE A 89 -7.38 -4.15 1.87
CA ILE A 89 -6.95 -4.76 3.13
C ILE A 89 -7.29 -6.26 3.16
N GLN A 90 -8.46 -6.66 2.67
CA GLN A 90 -8.82 -8.07 2.54
C GLN A 90 -7.92 -8.82 1.56
N ASN A 91 -7.49 -8.15 0.49
CA ASN A 91 -6.53 -8.68 -0.48
C ASN A 91 -5.07 -8.65 0.04
N GLY A 92 -4.85 -8.23 1.29
CA GLY A 92 -3.56 -8.32 1.95
C GLY A 92 -2.67 -7.10 1.83
N ALA A 93 -3.21 -5.92 1.49
CA ALA A 93 -2.43 -4.68 1.51
C ALA A 93 -1.83 -4.43 2.91
N ASN A 94 -0.53 -4.13 2.95
CA ASN A 94 0.18 -3.88 4.20
C ASN A 94 0.16 -2.40 4.59
N PHE A 95 -0.09 -1.51 3.63
CA PHE A 95 -0.33 -0.09 3.84
C PHE A 95 -1.27 0.46 2.77
N VAL A 96 -1.90 1.58 3.07
CA VAL A 96 -2.84 2.28 2.18
C VAL A 96 -2.39 3.73 2.02
N VAL A 97 -2.30 4.19 0.77
CA VAL A 97 -2.02 5.58 0.42
C VAL A 97 -3.24 6.19 -0.24
N SER A 98 -3.61 7.37 0.20
CA SER A 98 -4.71 8.16 -0.36
C SER A 98 -4.18 9.46 -0.94
N PRO A 99 -4.70 9.94 -2.09
CA PRO A 99 -4.35 11.25 -2.63
C PRO A 99 -4.95 12.42 -1.82
N ILE A 100 -5.87 12.13 -0.91
CA ILE A 100 -6.57 13.10 -0.08
C ILE A 100 -6.63 12.65 1.38
N LEU A 101 -6.80 13.60 2.27
CA LEU A 101 -7.10 13.35 3.67
C LEU A 101 -8.56 12.89 3.84
N ASN A 102 -8.77 11.63 4.18
CA ASN A 102 -10.09 11.07 4.47
C ASN A 102 -10.08 10.40 5.85
N PRO A 103 -10.63 11.04 6.90
CA PRO A 103 -10.64 10.51 8.27
C PRO A 103 -11.33 9.16 8.42
N GLU A 104 -12.33 8.87 7.60
CA GLU A 104 -13.02 7.58 7.67
C GLU A 104 -12.14 6.43 7.18
N MET A 105 -11.27 6.68 6.20
CA MET A 105 -10.25 5.71 5.80
C MET A 105 -9.25 5.44 6.93
N ALA A 106 -8.81 6.49 7.64
CA ALA A 106 -7.95 6.35 8.82
C ALA A 106 -8.58 5.41 9.86
N LYS A 107 -9.88 5.59 10.15
CA LYS A 107 -10.61 4.71 11.08
C LYS A 107 -10.62 3.25 10.64
N VAL A 108 -10.81 2.98 9.35
CA VAL A 108 -10.75 1.60 8.80
C VAL A 108 -9.35 1.03 8.96
N CYS A 109 -8.33 1.75 8.55
CA CYS A 109 -6.93 1.33 8.66
C CYS A 109 -6.54 1.08 10.12
N ASN A 110 -6.90 1.99 11.03
CA ASN A 110 -6.60 1.87 12.46
C ASN A 110 -7.27 0.64 13.11
N ARG A 111 -8.54 0.38 12.80
CA ARG A 111 -9.25 -0.82 13.28
C ARG A 111 -8.60 -2.12 12.78
N ARG A 112 -8.04 -2.10 11.59
CA ARG A 112 -7.37 -3.24 10.96
C ARG A 112 -5.87 -3.25 11.21
N LYS A 113 -5.32 -2.25 11.92
CA LYS A 113 -3.90 -2.08 12.24
C LYS A 113 -3.01 -2.03 11.00
N ILE A 114 -3.50 -1.40 9.95
CA ILE A 114 -2.80 -1.16 8.69
C ILE A 114 -2.19 0.25 8.72
N ALA A 115 -0.98 0.39 8.20
CA ALA A 115 -0.37 1.70 8.02
C ALA A 115 -1.17 2.52 6.97
N TRP A 116 -1.36 3.81 7.24
CA TRP A 116 -2.10 4.71 6.37
C TRP A 116 -1.31 5.99 6.15
N SER A 117 -1.29 6.47 4.89
CA SER A 117 -0.62 7.70 4.50
C SER A 117 -1.54 8.53 3.60
N PRO A 118 -2.15 9.61 4.11
CA PRO A 118 -3.00 10.48 3.33
C PRO A 118 -2.19 11.51 2.55
N GLY A 119 -2.72 11.97 1.41
CA GLY A 119 -2.28 13.18 0.74
C GLY A 119 -2.78 14.41 1.51
N CYS A 120 -1.88 15.33 1.84
CA CYS A 120 -2.19 16.57 2.55
C CYS A 120 -1.69 17.75 1.74
N GLY A 121 -2.54 18.75 1.55
CA GLY A 121 -2.23 19.99 0.82
C GLY A 121 -1.97 21.20 1.73
N SER A 122 -2.11 21.05 3.05
CA SER A 122 -1.94 22.13 4.02
C SER A 122 -1.34 21.63 5.34
N LEU A 123 -0.77 22.56 6.12
CA LEU A 123 -0.26 22.26 7.46
C LEU A 123 -1.37 21.76 8.40
N THR A 124 -2.58 22.28 8.26
CA THR A 124 -3.73 21.84 9.06
C THR A 124 -4.09 20.40 8.77
N GLU A 125 -4.07 19.99 7.50
CA GLU A 125 -4.30 18.60 7.12
C GLU A 125 -3.20 17.67 7.61
N ILE A 126 -1.93 18.10 7.57
CA ILE A 126 -0.81 17.31 8.11
C ILE A 126 -1.01 17.10 9.62
N SER A 127 -1.27 18.17 10.37
CA SER A 127 -1.52 18.06 11.80
C SER A 127 -2.71 17.14 12.12
N TYR A 128 -3.79 17.28 11.36
CA TYR A 128 -4.96 16.42 11.55
C TYR A 128 -4.69 14.96 11.17
N ALA A 129 -3.89 14.72 10.13
CA ALA A 129 -3.47 13.36 9.77
C ALA A 129 -2.66 12.69 10.90
N GLU A 130 -1.76 13.44 11.55
CA GLU A 130 -0.99 12.97 12.70
C GLU A 130 -1.88 12.61 13.90
N GLU A 131 -2.93 13.40 14.17
CA GLU A 131 -3.92 13.08 15.22
C GLU A 131 -4.71 11.80 14.93
N LEU A 132 -4.90 11.49 13.68
CA LEU A 132 -5.62 10.28 13.24
C LEU A 132 -4.76 8.99 13.31
N GLY A 133 -3.46 9.10 13.52
CA GLY A 133 -2.51 7.99 13.63
C GLY A 133 -1.90 7.59 12.33
#